data_825787e222b064b23308de8923560045
#
_entry.id   825787e222b064b23308de8923560045
#
_cell.length_a   1.000
_cell.length_b   1.000
_cell.length_c   1.000
_cell.angle_alpha   90.00
_cell.angle_beta   90.00
_cell.angle_gamma   90.00
#
_symmetry.space_group_name_H-M   'P 1'
#
loop_
_entity.id
_entity.type
_entity.pdbx_description
1 polymer ?
#
loop_
_entity_poly.entity_id
_entity_poly.type
_entity_poly.pdbx_seq_one_letter_code
_entity_poly.pdbx_strand_id
1 'polypeptide(L)'
;GGYLPFAIGRFDHAYNTRKDVSDNLNRKPSDYLRNFYYDTITHSDTGLKQVIEIIGSDRILLGTDFPADMGVKKPLKWIESINFSEDIKNNICSVNAENALGLNQ
;
A
#
# COMPACT_ATOMS: atom_id res chain seq x y z
N GLY A 1 0.73 -4.88 2.37
CA GLY A 1 -0.16 -3.73 2.46
C GLY A 1 -0.29 -3.19 3.88
N GLY A 2 -0.29 -4.05 4.83
CA GLY A 2 -0.26 -3.70 6.24
C GLY A 2 -1.54 -3.11 6.80
N TYR A 3 -1.45 -2.68 8.03
CA TYR A 3 -2.56 -2.19 8.85
C TYR A 3 -2.80 -0.68 8.70
N LEU A 4 -1.77 0.09 8.36
CA LEU A 4 -1.80 1.55 8.37
C LEU A 4 -2.93 2.16 7.51
N PRO A 5 -3.15 1.75 6.25
CA PRO A 5 -4.23 2.29 5.44
C PRO A 5 -5.62 2.08 6.08
N PHE A 6 -5.81 0.93 6.71
CA PHE A 6 -7.06 0.61 7.40
C PHE A 6 -7.29 1.47 8.64
N ALA A 7 -6.22 1.75 9.41
CA ALA A 7 -6.30 2.50 10.66
C ALA A 7 -6.29 4.03 10.50
N ILE A 8 -6.10 4.54 9.29
CA ILE A 8 -5.77 5.96 9.07
C ILE A 8 -6.86 6.92 9.56
N GLY A 9 -8.12 6.55 9.43
CA GLY A 9 -9.22 7.38 9.94
C GLY A 9 -9.16 7.57 11.45
N ARG A 10 -8.73 6.55 12.18
CA ARG A 10 -8.54 6.64 13.63
C ARG A 10 -7.38 7.58 13.99
N PHE A 11 -6.30 7.56 13.22
CA PHE A 11 -5.17 8.45 13.43
C PHE A 11 -5.52 9.91 13.12
N ASP A 12 -6.26 10.16 12.05
CA ASP A 12 -6.76 11.49 11.73
C ASP A 12 -7.69 12.02 12.82
N HIS A 13 -8.56 11.17 13.36
CA HIS A 13 -9.43 11.53 14.46
C HIS A 13 -8.63 11.90 15.71
N ALA A 14 -7.61 11.14 16.06
CA ALA A 14 -6.70 11.46 17.17
C ALA A 14 -6.00 12.81 16.96
N TYR A 15 -5.53 13.07 15.75
CA TYR A 15 -4.92 14.37 15.39
C TYR A 15 -5.88 15.53 15.61
N ASN A 16 -7.15 15.37 15.26
CA ASN A 16 -8.15 16.41 15.38
C ASN A 16 -8.64 16.65 16.82
N THR A 17 -8.50 15.65 17.69
CA THR A 17 -9.10 15.69 19.04
C THR A 17 -8.06 15.75 20.16
N ARG A 18 -6.80 15.42 19.90
CA ARG A 18 -5.73 15.32 20.91
C ARG A 18 -4.58 16.25 20.57
N LYS A 19 -4.39 17.25 21.42
CA LYS A 19 -3.31 18.24 21.27
C LYS A 19 -1.90 17.60 21.34
N ASP A 20 -1.70 16.60 22.18
CA ASP A 20 -0.44 15.87 22.30
C ASP A 20 -0.06 15.12 21.01
N VAL A 21 -1.04 14.78 20.17
CA VAL A 21 -0.81 14.21 18.84
C VAL A 21 -0.54 15.30 17.79
N SER A 22 -1.41 16.33 17.73
CA SER A 22 -1.28 17.39 16.73
C SER A 22 -0.01 18.23 16.90
N ASP A 23 0.46 18.44 18.13
CA ASP A 23 1.67 19.23 18.39
C ASP A 23 2.95 18.58 17.83
N ASN A 24 2.92 17.27 17.56
CA ASN A 24 4.06 16.52 17.03
C ASN A 24 4.02 16.31 15.51
N LEU A 25 2.98 16.79 14.83
CA LEU A 25 2.79 16.58 13.39
C LEU A 25 2.51 17.89 12.69
N ASN A 26 3.15 18.13 11.57
CA ASN A 26 2.92 19.32 10.74
C ASN A 26 1.65 19.22 9.88
N ARG A 27 1.18 18.00 9.65
CA ARG A 27 0.00 17.66 8.83
C ARG A 27 -0.76 16.52 9.48
N LYS A 28 -2.01 16.32 9.11
CA LYS A 28 -2.77 15.16 9.59
C LYS A 28 -2.14 13.85 9.10
N PRO A 29 -2.30 12.74 9.83
CA PRO A 29 -1.68 11.45 9.48
C PRO A 29 -1.95 10.98 8.05
N SER A 30 -3.16 11.15 7.53
CA SER A 30 -3.51 10.73 6.17
C SER A 30 -2.71 11.44 5.08
N ASP A 31 -2.21 12.64 5.33
CA ASP A 31 -1.37 13.38 4.37
C ASP A 31 0.01 12.73 4.16
N TYR A 32 0.43 11.85 5.08
CA TYR A 32 1.70 11.13 4.99
C TYR A 32 1.61 9.78 4.28
N LEU A 33 0.40 9.25 4.05
CA LEU A 33 0.22 7.91 3.48
C LEU A 33 0.97 7.70 2.17
N ARG A 34 0.94 8.70 1.30
CA ARG A 34 1.60 8.62 -0.02
C ARG A 34 3.12 8.84 0.02
N ASN A 35 3.69 9.08 1.20
CA ASN A 35 5.14 9.10 1.40
C ASN A 35 5.75 7.69 1.47
N PHE A 36 4.90 6.66 1.61
CA PHE A 36 5.30 5.27 1.73
C PHE A 36 4.93 4.48 0.48
N TYR A 37 5.66 3.40 0.25
CA TYR A 37 5.24 2.31 -0.60
C TYR A 37 4.64 1.19 0.25
N TYR A 38 3.76 0.39 -0.34
CA TYR A 38 3.05 -0.70 0.32
C TYR A 38 3.20 -1.96 -0.51
N ASP A 39 3.29 -3.11 0.13
CA ASP A 39 3.33 -4.38 -0.57
C ASP A 39 1.94 -4.96 -0.84
N THR A 40 1.90 -6.01 -1.66
CA THR A 40 0.66 -6.72 -1.98
C THR A 40 0.29 -7.79 -0.97
N ILE A 41 1.03 -7.94 0.14
CA ILE A 41 0.86 -9.05 1.08
C ILE A 41 -0.32 -8.77 2.01
N THR A 42 -1.51 -8.90 1.48
CA THR A 42 -2.78 -8.74 2.21
C THR A 42 -3.51 -10.06 2.43
N HIS A 43 -3.12 -11.11 1.69
CA HIS A 43 -3.78 -12.43 1.66
C HIS A 43 -5.29 -12.36 1.37
N SER A 44 -5.74 -11.28 0.71
CA SER A 44 -7.15 -11.01 0.43
C SER A 44 -7.28 -10.07 -0.77
N ASP A 45 -8.07 -10.48 -1.77
CA ASP A 45 -8.37 -9.63 -2.93
C ASP A 45 -9.07 -8.34 -2.50
N THR A 46 -10.03 -8.45 -1.59
CA THR A 46 -10.76 -7.30 -1.04
C THR A 46 -9.80 -6.38 -0.26
N GLY A 47 -8.92 -6.95 0.56
CA GLY A 47 -7.93 -6.20 1.30
C GLY A 47 -6.99 -5.41 0.37
N LEU A 48 -6.50 -6.03 -0.69
CA LEU A 48 -5.66 -5.36 -1.67
C LEU A 48 -6.40 -4.24 -2.41
N LYS A 49 -7.65 -4.48 -2.81
CA LYS A 49 -8.49 -3.46 -3.44
C LYS A 49 -8.69 -2.25 -2.53
N GLN A 50 -8.90 -2.46 -1.23
CA GLN A 50 -9.04 -1.37 -0.26
C GLN A 50 -7.73 -0.58 -0.10
N VAL A 51 -6.59 -1.23 -0.05
CA VAL A 51 -5.29 -0.54 0.01
C VAL A 51 -5.09 0.34 -1.22
N ILE A 52 -5.38 -0.19 -2.41
CA ILE A 52 -5.29 0.57 -3.67
C ILE A 52 -6.25 1.77 -3.68
N GLU A 53 -7.47 1.60 -3.19
CA GLU A 53 -8.47 2.68 -3.12
C GLU A 53 -8.02 3.80 -2.19
N ILE A 54 -7.43 3.47 -1.05
CA ILE A 54 -6.98 4.44 -0.05
C ILE A 54 -5.68 5.15 -0.47
N ILE A 55 -4.72 4.39 -1.01
CA ILE A 55 -3.36 4.86 -1.27
C ILE A 55 -3.17 5.30 -2.73
N GLY A 56 -3.75 4.57 -3.67
CA GLY A 56 -3.46 4.65 -5.10
C GLY A 56 -2.56 3.51 -5.56
N SER A 57 -2.80 3.01 -6.77
CA SER A 57 -2.08 1.86 -7.34
C SER A 57 -0.60 2.14 -7.60
N ASP A 58 -0.22 3.41 -7.74
CA ASP A 58 1.16 3.85 -8.00
C ASP A 58 2.11 3.75 -6.79
N ARG A 59 1.58 3.37 -5.63
CA ARG A 59 2.35 3.18 -4.39
C ARG A 59 2.39 1.73 -3.92
N ILE A 60 1.89 0.80 -4.73
CA ILE A 60 1.83 -0.62 -4.39
C ILE A 60 2.93 -1.38 -5.12
N LEU A 61 3.69 -2.18 -4.40
CA LEU A 61 4.78 -3.02 -4.91
C LEU A 61 4.44 -4.50 -4.73
N LEU A 62 4.76 -5.30 -5.73
CA LEU A 62 4.63 -6.76 -5.62
C LEU A 62 5.57 -7.29 -4.55
N GLY A 63 5.03 -7.98 -3.57
CA GLY A 63 5.79 -8.61 -2.49
C GLY A 63 5.43 -10.07 -2.31
N THR A 64 6.34 -10.83 -1.69
CA THR A 64 6.16 -12.27 -1.44
C THR A 64 6.27 -12.67 0.02
N ASP A 65 6.99 -11.90 0.81
CA ASP A 65 7.40 -12.27 2.17
C ASP A 65 8.24 -13.57 2.21
N PHE A 66 8.87 -13.91 1.06
CA PHE A 66 9.79 -15.06 1.02
C PHE A 66 11.01 -14.82 1.94
N PRO A 67 11.48 -15.78 2.72
CA PRO A 67 11.08 -17.19 2.77
C PRO A 67 10.10 -17.54 3.91
N ALA A 68 9.33 -16.58 4.43
CA ALA A 68 8.39 -16.83 5.50
C ALA A 68 7.32 -17.86 5.09
N ASP A 69 6.87 -18.66 6.05
CA ASP A 69 5.87 -19.70 5.82
C ASP A 69 4.48 -19.13 5.43
N MET A 70 4.18 -17.93 5.90
CA MET A 70 2.98 -17.17 5.51
C MET A 70 3.14 -16.36 4.22
N GLY A 71 4.26 -16.48 3.53
CA GLY A 71 4.52 -15.77 2.29
C GLY A 71 3.60 -16.19 1.13
N VAL A 72 3.51 -15.33 0.11
CA VAL A 72 2.73 -15.58 -1.10
C VAL A 72 3.58 -16.35 -2.10
N LYS A 73 3.20 -17.62 -2.38
CA LYS A 73 4.00 -18.51 -3.23
C LYS A 73 3.96 -18.19 -4.73
N LYS A 74 2.84 -17.64 -5.21
CA LYS A 74 2.61 -17.34 -6.64
C LYS A 74 2.03 -15.94 -6.79
N PRO A 75 2.80 -14.88 -6.46
CA PRO A 75 2.27 -13.52 -6.40
C PRO A 75 1.79 -13.01 -7.74
N LEU A 76 2.49 -13.27 -8.84
CA LEU A 76 2.08 -12.85 -10.18
C LEU A 76 0.75 -13.47 -10.59
N LYS A 77 0.58 -14.79 -10.39
CA LYS A 77 -0.68 -15.47 -10.70
C LYS A 77 -1.84 -14.92 -9.88
N TRP A 78 -1.59 -14.58 -8.64
CA TRP A 78 -2.61 -13.99 -7.79
C TRP A 78 -3.03 -12.62 -8.31
N ILE A 79 -2.10 -11.72 -8.61
CA ILE A 79 -2.42 -10.40 -9.18
C ILE A 79 -3.15 -10.53 -10.53
N GLU A 80 -2.72 -11.45 -11.40
CA GLU A 80 -3.38 -11.72 -12.67
C GLU A 80 -4.83 -12.18 -12.50
N SER A 81 -5.13 -12.94 -11.44
CA SER A 81 -6.47 -13.46 -11.16
C SER A 81 -7.45 -12.40 -10.64
N ILE A 82 -6.97 -11.28 -10.14
CA ILE A 82 -7.82 -10.21 -9.62
C ILE A 82 -8.33 -9.36 -10.79
N ASN A 83 -9.58 -8.92 -10.70
CA ASN A 83 -10.20 -8.07 -11.71
C ASN A 83 -9.71 -6.61 -11.59
N PHE A 84 -8.44 -6.38 -11.87
CA PHE A 84 -7.85 -5.06 -12.04
C PHE A 84 -7.68 -4.75 -13.53
N SER A 85 -7.59 -3.46 -13.88
CA SER A 85 -7.14 -3.05 -15.22
C SER A 85 -5.70 -3.49 -15.48
N GLU A 86 -5.33 -3.67 -16.74
CA GLU A 86 -3.95 -4.02 -17.12
C GLU A 86 -2.94 -2.97 -16.65
N ASP A 87 -3.31 -1.70 -16.65
CA ASP A 87 -2.44 -0.62 -16.15
C ASP A 87 -2.14 -0.77 -14.65
N ILE A 88 -3.15 -1.11 -13.84
CA ILE A 88 -2.96 -1.36 -12.40
C ILE A 88 -2.05 -2.58 -12.19
N LYS A 89 -2.27 -3.67 -12.91
CA LYS A 89 -1.43 -4.87 -12.82
C LYS A 89 0.02 -4.58 -13.19
N ASN A 90 0.23 -3.88 -14.30
CA ASN A 90 1.57 -3.50 -14.76
C ASN A 90 2.28 -2.58 -13.75
N ASN A 91 1.57 -1.60 -13.21
CA ASN A 91 2.11 -0.72 -12.18
C ASN A 91 2.60 -1.51 -10.96
N ILE A 92 1.76 -2.39 -10.43
CA ILE A 92 2.07 -3.19 -9.24
C ILE A 92 3.22 -4.16 -9.51
N CYS A 93 3.23 -4.82 -10.67
CA CYS A 93 4.18 -5.89 -10.97
C CYS A 93 5.56 -5.39 -11.43
N SER A 94 5.67 -4.14 -11.92
CA SER A 94 6.91 -3.64 -12.53
C SER A 94 7.13 -2.15 -12.31
N VAL A 95 6.31 -1.29 -12.88
CA VAL A 95 6.57 0.15 -13.04
C VAL A 95 6.83 0.85 -11.71
N ASN A 96 6.06 0.52 -10.67
CA ASN A 96 6.21 1.16 -9.36
C ASN A 96 7.58 0.84 -8.72
N ALA A 97 8.05 -0.41 -8.86
CA ALA A 97 9.37 -0.79 -8.34
C ALA A 97 10.49 -0.09 -9.11
N GLU A 98 10.38 0.01 -10.43
CA GLU A 98 11.33 0.74 -11.26
C GLU A 98 11.42 2.22 -10.86
N ASN A 99 10.26 2.85 -10.64
CA ASN A 99 10.19 4.25 -10.17
C ASN A 99 10.78 4.42 -8.76
N ALA A 100 10.42 3.53 -7.83
CA ALA A 100 10.90 3.58 -6.44
C ALA A 100 12.42 3.41 -6.34
N LEU A 101 13.00 2.60 -7.23
CA LEU A 101 14.43 2.33 -7.29
C LEU A 101 15.21 3.27 -8.22
N GLY A 102 14.52 4.19 -8.92
CA GLY A 102 15.15 5.12 -9.85
C GLY A 102 15.73 4.45 -11.10
N LEU A 103 15.14 3.35 -11.54
CA LEU A 103 15.62 2.59 -12.73
C LEU A 103 15.13 3.17 -14.06
N ASN A 104 14.10 4.01 -14.03
CA ASN A 104 13.56 4.71 -15.20
C ASN A 104 14.28 6.03 -15.41
N GLN A 105 15.38 5.98 -16.15
CA GLN A 105 16.13 7.18 -16.55
C GLN A 105 16.15 7.34 -18.06
#